data_1376db03d6fdaf8f21e75a97df3aeead
#
_entry.id   1376db03d6fdaf8f21e75a97df3aeead
#
_cell.length_a   1.000
_cell.length_b   1.000
_cell.length_c   1.000
_cell.angle_alpha   90.00
_cell.angle_beta   90.00
_cell.angle_gamma   90.00
#
_symmetry.space_group_name_H-M   'P 1'
#
loop_
_entity.id
_entity.type
_entity.pdbx_description
1 polymer ?
#
loop_
_entity_poly.entity_id
_entity_poly.type
_entity_poly.pdbx_seq_one_letter_code
_entity_poly.pdbx_strand_id
1 'polypeptide(L)'
;MKLLKKILIGLLTFIVLLLVLAYFLPRNMEMSVTGKVDAPANYAYNLLNDFKNQEKWDPWLSKDTSMTFVYGDQTLGEGAYVDYKSDSFGAGRTTRVTSSKDSQILLTTESKDMGGASMSYDMKADGKGSKLTWGFKSEIGWPMNLMSFIFKSSMKKDMKVGISNISKIANERWKTGLYDGYTVNQEIRESINYVISRDVVPFEQSDKFYTQNLQPLFLKIQKAGVKMGGKSSALVYNYDFANNTLDMATAIPIEELVAIEGAGSETLEQGKVLVVDYYGDRLGTTQAHFAIDDYMRDRGLFNEYPVVEEYITDPTEEKDPSKWLTKVIYYLSE
;
A
#
# COMPACT_ATOMS: atom_id res chain seq x y z
N MET A 1 -48.72 -24.48 36.23
CA MET A 1 -47.48 -25.28 36.54
C MET A 1 -47.29 -26.49 35.64
N LYS A 2 -48.27 -27.38 35.41
CA LYS A 2 -48.11 -28.59 34.58
C LYS A 2 -47.76 -28.32 33.10
N LEU A 3 -48.35 -27.28 32.46
CA LEU A 3 -48.08 -26.89 31.07
C LEU A 3 -46.67 -26.33 30.92
N LEU A 4 -46.24 -25.43 31.80
CA LEU A 4 -44.86 -24.88 31.79
C LEU A 4 -43.78 -25.96 31.92
N LYS A 5 -44.01 -26.94 32.80
CA LYS A 5 -43.13 -28.11 32.97
C LYS A 5 -43.02 -28.93 31.68
N LYS A 6 -44.14 -29.15 30.95
CA LYS A 6 -44.14 -29.86 29.67
C LYS A 6 -43.38 -29.09 28.58
N ILE A 7 -43.56 -27.76 28.53
CA ILE A 7 -42.81 -26.88 27.56
C ILE A 7 -41.31 -26.94 27.86
N LEU A 8 -40.89 -26.82 29.14
CA LEU A 8 -39.51 -26.90 29.56
C LEU A 8 -38.87 -28.24 29.21
N ILE A 9 -39.55 -29.36 29.46
CA ILE A 9 -39.09 -30.69 29.10
C ILE A 9 -38.96 -30.81 27.59
N GLY A 10 -39.94 -30.34 26.81
CA GLY A 10 -39.85 -30.34 25.34
C GLY A 10 -38.69 -29.53 24.81
N LEU A 11 -38.43 -28.34 25.36
CA LEU A 11 -37.28 -27.50 25.00
C LEU A 11 -35.97 -28.18 25.34
N LEU A 12 -35.83 -28.76 26.53
CA LEU A 12 -34.62 -29.48 26.94
C LEU A 12 -34.37 -30.68 26.02
N THR A 13 -35.40 -31.45 25.71
CA THR A 13 -35.29 -32.59 24.78
C THR A 13 -34.81 -32.11 23.38
N PHE A 14 -35.37 -31.03 22.89
CA PHE A 14 -34.99 -30.43 21.63
C PHE A 14 -33.53 -29.99 21.63
N ILE A 15 -33.05 -29.30 22.68
CA ILE A 15 -31.65 -28.91 22.84
C ILE A 15 -30.74 -30.14 22.85
N VAL A 16 -31.06 -31.19 23.59
CA VAL A 16 -30.31 -32.42 23.64
C VAL A 16 -30.22 -33.07 22.25
N LEU A 17 -31.32 -33.11 21.50
CA LEU A 17 -31.32 -33.62 20.13
C LEU A 17 -30.43 -32.79 19.19
N LEU A 18 -30.43 -31.48 19.33
CA LEU A 18 -29.49 -30.60 18.57
C LEU A 18 -28.03 -30.87 18.93
N LEU A 19 -27.71 -31.03 20.22
CA LEU A 19 -26.35 -31.35 20.65
C LEU A 19 -25.88 -32.71 20.13
N VAL A 20 -26.77 -33.72 20.13
CA VAL A 20 -26.50 -35.03 19.53
C VAL A 20 -26.29 -34.90 18.02
N LEU A 21 -27.14 -34.14 17.33
CA LEU A 21 -26.98 -33.88 15.90
C LEU A 21 -25.62 -33.20 15.61
N ALA A 22 -25.23 -32.19 16.42
CA ALA A 22 -23.95 -31.51 16.32
C ALA A 22 -22.75 -32.47 16.41
N TYR A 23 -22.88 -33.51 17.21
CA TYR A 23 -21.80 -34.50 17.38
C TYR A 23 -21.48 -35.24 16.07
N PHE A 24 -22.48 -35.49 15.23
CA PHE A 24 -22.32 -36.18 13.93
C PHE A 24 -22.03 -35.24 12.76
N LEU A 25 -22.15 -33.92 12.94
CA LEU A 25 -21.85 -32.94 11.88
C LEU A 25 -20.34 -32.71 11.72
N PRO A 26 -19.85 -32.46 10.47
CA PRO A 26 -18.47 -32.10 10.26
C PRO A 26 -18.05 -30.88 11.05
N ARG A 27 -16.85 -30.92 11.60
CA ARG A 27 -16.23 -29.77 12.30
C ARG A 27 -15.39 -28.91 11.34
N ASN A 28 -14.91 -29.50 10.26
CA ASN A 28 -14.14 -28.78 9.25
C ASN A 28 -15.05 -27.91 8.38
N MET A 29 -14.75 -26.63 8.34
CA MET A 29 -15.39 -25.66 7.49
C MET A 29 -14.42 -25.27 6.37
N GLU A 30 -14.75 -25.67 5.15
CA GLU A 30 -13.99 -25.31 3.95
C GLU A 30 -14.91 -24.66 2.93
N MET A 31 -14.46 -23.58 2.28
CA MET A 31 -15.19 -22.88 1.24
C MET A 31 -14.23 -22.09 0.36
N SER A 32 -14.70 -21.77 -0.85
CA SER A 32 -14.02 -20.85 -1.73
C SER A 32 -15.02 -20.00 -2.52
N VAL A 33 -14.54 -18.86 -3.00
CA VAL A 33 -15.27 -17.95 -3.88
C VAL A 33 -14.31 -17.51 -4.98
N THR A 34 -14.75 -17.54 -6.21
CA THR A 34 -13.99 -17.04 -7.36
C THR A 34 -14.68 -15.81 -7.93
N GLY A 35 -13.91 -14.79 -8.25
CA GLY A 35 -14.35 -13.59 -8.94
C GLY A 35 -13.40 -13.21 -10.07
N LYS A 36 -13.91 -12.41 -11.02
CA LYS A 36 -13.13 -11.86 -12.13
C LYS A 36 -12.47 -10.55 -11.69
N VAL A 37 -11.22 -10.36 -12.11
CA VAL A 37 -10.46 -9.11 -11.98
C VAL A 37 -10.08 -8.69 -13.40
N ASP A 38 -10.51 -7.48 -13.82
CA ASP A 38 -10.23 -7.00 -15.19
C ASP A 38 -8.82 -6.44 -15.37
N ALA A 39 -7.94 -6.67 -14.39
CA ALA A 39 -6.51 -6.38 -14.42
C ALA A 39 -5.68 -7.67 -14.47
N PRO A 40 -4.44 -7.63 -14.98
CA PRO A 40 -3.49 -8.73 -14.87
C PRO A 40 -3.30 -9.20 -13.43
N ALA A 41 -2.90 -10.47 -13.25
CA ALA A 41 -2.85 -11.14 -11.93
C ALA A 41 -1.91 -10.45 -10.93
N ASN A 42 -0.81 -9.88 -11.39
CA ASN A 42 0.17 -9.16 -10.57
C ASN A 42 -0.42 -7.97 -9.81
N TYR A 43 -1.45 -7.29 -10.36
CA TYR A 43 -2.11 -6.17 -9.67
C TYR A 43 -2.88 -6.62 -8.43
N ALA A 44 -3.63 -7.72 -8.54
CA ALA A 44 -4.30 -8.31 -7.39
C ALA A 44 -3.30 -8.94 -6.41
N TYR A 45 -2.25 -9.60 -6.95
CA TYR A 45 -1.19 -10.18 -6.15
C TYR A 45 -0.48 -9.12 -5.29
N ASN A 46 0.03 -8.04 -5.89
CA ASN A 46 0.77 -7.01 -5.18
C ASN A 46 -0.10 -6.29 -4.13
N LEU A 47 -1.39 -6.06 -4.45
CA LEU A 47 -2.35 -5.50 -3.49
C LEU A 47 -2.54 -6.41 -2.27
N LEU A 48 -2.63 -7.72 -2.46
CA LEU A 48 -2.81 -8.73 -1.40
C LEU A 48 -1.50 -9.06 -0.68
N ASN A 49 -0.36 -8.93 -1.37
CA ASN A 49 0.95 -9.31 -0.85
C ASN A 49 1.57 -8.26 0.08
N ASP A 50 0.91 -7.12 0.30
CA ASP A 50 1.30 -6.13 1.30
C ASP A 50 0.15 -5.88 2.27
N PHE A 51 0.36 -6.20 3.55
CA PHE A 51 -0.65 -5.99 4.59
C PHE A 51 -1.04 -4.51 4.79
N LYS A 52 -0.19 -3.55 4.42
CA LYS A 52 -0.56 -2.12 4.43
C LYS A 52 -1.75 -1.80 3.53
N ASN A 53 -2.03 -2.65 2.55
CA ASN A 53 -3.21 -2.53 1.70
C ASN A 53 -4.46 -3.19 2.29
N GLN A 54 -4.36 -3.90 3.43
CA GLN A 54 -5.48 -4.65 4.04
C GLN A 54 -6.73 -3.76 4.22
N GLU A 55 -6.55 -2.59 4.77
CA GLU A 55 -7.66 -1.65 5.06
C GLU A 55 -8.41 -1.17 3.81
N LYS A 56 -7.78 -1.22 2.64
CA LYS A 56 -8.36 -0.74 1.38
C LYS A 56 -9.43 -1.68 0.81
N TRP A 57 -9.31 -2.98 1.10
CA TRP A 57 -10.19 -4.00 0.49
C TRP A 57 -10.90 -4.91 1.47
N ASP A 58 -10.52 -4.91 2.76
CA ASP A 58 -11.07 -5.82 3.77
C ASP A 58 -12.59 -5.62 3.91
N PRO A 59 -13.41 -6.67 3.69
CA PRO A 59 -14.85 -6.56 3.74
C PRO A 59 -15.41 -6.42 5.16
N TRP A 60 -14.63 -6.75 6.18
CA TRP A 60 -15.07 -6.74 7.58
C TRP A 60 -14.95 -5.35 8.22
N LEU A 61 -14.05 -4.49 7.73
CA LEU A 61 -13.92 -3.10 8.20
C LEU A 61 -15.22 -2.30 8.09
N SER A 62 -16.00 -2.52 7.03
CA SER A 62 -17.29 -1.86 6.85
C SER A 62 -18.37 -2.37 7.82
N LYS A 63 -18.15 -3.53 8.45
CA LYS A 63 -19.08 -4.17 9.39
C LYS A 63 -18.76 -3.87 10.85
N ASP A 64 -17.49 -3.61 11.12
CA ASP A 64 -17.03 -3.27 12.45
C ASP A 64 -15.98 -2.15 12.38
N THR A 65 -16.43 -0.95 12.69
CA THR A 65 -15.58 0.25 12.71
C THR A 65 -14.62 0.31 13.91
N SER A 66 -14.75 -0.63 14.87
CA SER A 66 -13.80 -0.79 15.97
C SER A 66 -12.54 -1.57 15.55
N MET A 67 -12.57 -2.19 14.35
CA MET A 67 -11.44 -2.99 13.87
C MET A 67 -10.20 -2.12 13.66
N THR A 68 -9.10 -2.57 14.25
CA THR A 68 -7.78 -1.93 14.15
C THR A 68 -6.74 -2.96 13.75
N PHE A 69 -5.69 -2.49 13.04
CA PHE A 69 -4.57 -3.29 12.61
C PHE A 69 -3.27 -2.76 13.18
N VAL A 70 -2.39 -3.67 13.61
CA VAL A 70 -1.01 -3.38 13.99
C VAL A 70 -0.11 -4.25 13.12
N TYR A 71 0.65 -3.61 12.27
CA TYR A 71 1.51 -4.29 11.30
C TYR A 71 2.85 -4.65 11.95
N GLY A 72 3.43 -5.80 11.54
CA GLY A 72 4.80 -6.14 11.86
C GLY A 72 5.81 -5.23 11.15
N ASP A 73 7.08 -5.35 11.53
CA ASP A 73 8.17 -4.59 10.89
C ASP A 73 8.24 -4.87 9.37
N GLN A 74 7.96 -6.11 8.99
CA GLN A 74 7.79 -6.53 7.61
C GLN A 74 6.29 -6.68 7.31
N THR A 75 5.78 -5.98 6.29
CA THR A 75 4.38 -6.07 5.84
C THR A 75 4.22 -6.82 4.52
N LEU A 76 5.32 -7.02 3.80
CA LEU A 76 5.37 -7.59 2.46
C LEU A 76 6.01 -8.99 2.47
N GLY A 77 5.42 -9.95 1.73
CA GLY A 77 6.01 -11.26 1.46
C GLY A 77 5.87 -12.26 2.61
N GLU A 78 6.61 -13.36 2.52
CA GLU A 78 6.59 -14.45 3.52
C GLU A 78 7.09 -13.98 4.87
N GLY A 79 6.46 -14.45 5.96
CA GLY A 79 6.77 -14.05 7.33
C GLY A 79 6.15 -12.73 7.77
N ALA A 80 5.61 -11.92 6.84
CA ALA A 80 4.85 -10.73 7.19
C ALA A 80 3.61 -11.09 8.03
N TYR A 81 3.27 -10.23 8.98
CA TYR A 81 2.09 -10.43 9.81
C TYR A 81 1.36 -9.12 10.12
N VAL A 82 0.10 -9.28 10.47
CA VAL A 82 -0.74 -8.21 11.00
C VAL A 82 -1.53 -8.72 12.20
N ASP A 83 -1.49 -7.99 13.30
CA ASP A 83 -2.35 -8.19 14.45
C ASP A 83 -3.63 -7.38 14.25
N TYR A 84 -4.78 -7.99 14.49
CA TYR A 84 -6.06 -7.30 14.43
C TYR A 84 -6.79 -7.36 15.76
N LYS A 85 -7.60 -6.35 16.03
CA LYS A 85 -8.52 -6.28 17.16
C LYS A 85 -9.85 -5.70 16.69
N SER A 86 -10.95 -6.31 17.12
CA SER A 86 -12.31 -5.97 16.72
C SER A 86 -13.28 -6.38 17.82
N ASP A 87 -14.31 -5.57 18.06
CA ASP A 87 -15.35 -5.89 19.03
C ASP A 87 -16.24 -7.06 18.58
N SER A 88 -16.44 -7.20 17.26
CA SER A 88 -17.29 -8.25 16.66
C SER A 88 -16.53 -9.53 16.33
N PHE A 89 -15.24 -9.45 15.99
CA PHE A 89 -14.43 -10.58 15.50
C PHE A 89 -13.30 -10.97 16.46
N GLY A 90 -13.23 -10.33 17.65
CA GLY A 90 -12.18 -10.60 18.64
C GLY A 90 -10.81 -10.10 18.22
N ALA A 91 -9.77 -10.75 18.70
CA ALA A 91 -8.39 -10.38 18.40
C ALA A 91 -7.59 -11.60 17.91
N GLY A 92 -6.63 -11.33 17.02
CA GLY A 92 -5.77 -12.40 16.48
C GLY A 92 -4.62 -11.86 15.65
N ARG A 93 -3.83 -12.80 15.13
CA ARG A 93 -2.73 -12.54 14.21
C ARG A 93 -2.95 -13.27 12.91
N THR A 94 -2.78 -12.57 11.80
CA THR A 94 -2.71 -13.16 10.46
C THR A 94 -1.27 -13.11 9.98
N THR A 95 -0.71 -14.27 9.63
CA THR A 95 0.67 -14.41 9.15
C THR A 95 0.65 -14.94 7.72
N ARG A 96 1.51 -14.40 6.85
CA ARG A 96 1.72 -14.91 5.49
C ARG A 96 2.71 -16.06 5.52
N VAL A 97 2.23 -17.24 5.16
CA VAL A 97 3.01 -18.49 5.19
C VAL A 97 3.81 -18.67 3.91
N THR A 98 3.16 -18.43 2.75
CA THR A 98 3.81 -18.49 1.44
C THR A 98 3.31 -17.39 0.54
N SER A 99 4.16 -16.98 -0.40
CA SER A 99 3.87 -15.95 -1.37
C SER A 99 4.55 -16.28 -2.70
N SER A 100 3.82 -16.97 -3.58
CA SER A 100 4.30 -17.30 -4.94
C SER A 100 3.89 -16.19 -5.89
N LYS A 101 4.89 -15.48 -6.43
CA LYS A 101 4.70 -14.29 -7.25
C LYS A 101 3.60 -14.48 -8.31
N ASP A 102 2.68 -13.54 -8.37
CA ASP A 102 1.58 -13.42 -9.33
C ASP A 102 0.59 -14.60 -9.39
N SER A 103 0.71 -15.57 -8.47
CA SER A 103 -0.07 -16.81 -8.54
C SER A 103 -0.79 -17.20 -7.26
N GLN A 104 -0.11 -17.19 -6.10
CA GLN A 104 -0.71 -17.68 -4.86
C GLN A 104 -0.17 -16.96 -3.62
N ILE A 105 -1.06 -16.71 -2.66
CA ILE A 105 -0.73 -16.30 -1.31
C ILE A 105 -1.45 -17.21 -0.33
N LEU A 106 -0.73 -17.74 0.66
CA LEU A 106 -1.29 -18.55 1.75
C LEU A 106 -1.09 -17.83 3.08
N LEU A 107 -2.17 -17.67 3.83
CA LEU A 107 -2.20 -17.04 5.15
C LEU A 107 -2.68 -18.02 6.20
N THR A 108 -2.19 -17.88 7.44
CA THR A 108 -2.78 -18.47 8.64
C THR A 108 -3.22 -17.37 9.58
N THR A 109 -4.38 -17.56 10.18
CA THR A 109 -4.88 -16.68 11.23
C THR A 109 -5.03 -17.46 12.52
N GLU A 110 -4.50 -16.91 13.60
CA GLU A 110 -4.65 -17.44 14.94
C GLU A 110 -5.46 -16.44 15.78
N SER A 111 -6.57 -16.88 16.33
CA SER A 111 -7.42 -16.08 17.21
C SER A 111 -7.67 -16.84 18.50
N LYS A 112 -7.57 -16.13 19.64
CA LYS A 112 -7.84 -16.72 20.95
C LYS A 112 -9.31 -17.11 21.09
N ASP A 113 -10.22 -16.39 20.42
CA ASP A 113 -11.66 -16.55 20.59
C ASP A 113 -12.28 -17.46 19.52
N MET A 114 -11.72 -17.49 18.31
CA MET A 114 -12.30 -18.20 17.17
C MET A 114 -11.46 -19.41 16.68
N GLY A 115 -10.29 -19.66 17.30
CA GLY A 115 -9.38 -20.70 16.86
C GLY A 115 -8.57 -20.33 15.62
N GLY A 116 -7.98 -21.34 14.97
CA GLY A 116 -7.15 -21.17 13.78
C GLY A 116 -7.95 -21.22 12.49
N ALA A 117 -7.51 -20.42 11.50
CA ALA A 117 -8.01 -20.49 10.15
C ALA A 117 -6.84 -20.40 9.14
N SER A 118 -7.04 -20.90 7.93
CA SER A 118 -6.16 -20.64 6.80
C SER A 118 -6.93 -20.01 5.66
N MET A 119 -6.28 -19.09 4.97
CA MET A 119 -6.81 -18.43 3.78
C MET A 119 -5.84 -18.61 2.63
N SER A 120 -6.37 -18.82 1.43
CA SER A 120 -5.59 -18.82 0.20
C SER A 120 -6.18 -17.81 -0.79
N TYR A 121 -5.29 -17.15 -1.51
CA TYR A 121 -5.63 -16.34 -2.67
C TYR A 121 -4.90 -16.93 -3.87
N ASP A 122 -5.67 -17.50 -4.78
CA ASP A 122 -5.15 -18.12 -6.02
C ASP A 122 -5.51 -17.23 -7.19
N MET A 123 -4.51 -16.75 -7.94
CA MET A 123 -4.66 -15.87 -9.08
C MET A 123 -4.27 -16.62 -10.36
N LYS A 124 -5.13 -16.55 -11.38
CA LYS A 124 -4.88 -17.17 -12.70
C LYS A 124 -5.22 -16.19 -13.80
N ALA A 125 -4.36 -16.07 -14.79
CA ALA A 125 -4.62 -15.25 -15.96
C ALA A 125 -5.92 -15.70 -16.67
N ASP A 126 -6.73 -14.74 -17.13
CA ASP A 126 -7.97 -14.96 -17.89
C ASP A 126 -8.10 -13.89 -18.98
N GLY A 127 -7.55 -14.16 -20.14
CA GLY A 127 -7.43 -13.20 -21.24
C GLY A 127 -6.52 -12.02 -20.87
N LYS A 128 -7.04 -10.78 -20.95
CA LYS A 128 -6.32 -9.57 -20.52
C LYS A 128 -6.43 -9.28 -19.02
N GLY A 129 -7.26 -10.03 -18.30
CA GLY A 129 -7.48 -9.92 -16.87
C GLY A 129 -7.05 -11.19 -16.14
N SER A 130 -7.63 -11.40 -14.96
CA SER A 130 -7.36 -12.57 -14.12
C SER A 130 -8.60 -13.03 -13.37
N LYS A 131 -8.53 -14.26 -12.84
CA LYS A 131 -9.48 -14.81 -11.87
C LYS A 131 -8.79 -14.89 -10.52
N LEU A 132 -9.46 -14.36 -9.50
CA LEU A 132 -9.04 -14.46 -8.10
C LEU A 132 -9.97 -15.45 -7.41
N THR A 133 -9.38 -16.51 -6.84
CA THR A 133 -10.09 -17.46 -5.98
C THR A 133 -9.61 -17.26 -4.54
N TRP A 134 -10.52 -16.90 -3.66
CA TRP A 134 -10.29 -16.80 -2.23
C TRP A 134 -10.77 -18.08 -1.57
N GLY A 135 -9.88 -18.88 -1.00
CA GLY A 135 -10.13 -20.06 -0.19
C GLY A 135 -10.11 -19.73 1.30
N PHE A 136 -10.93 -20.43 2.07
CA PHE A 136 -10.96 -20.34 3.53
C PHE A 136 -11.17 -21.72 4.14
N LYS A 137 -10.38 -22.06 5.17
CA LYS A 137 -10.49 -23.30 5.95
C LYS A 137 -10.36 -22.98 7.45
N SER A 138 -11.24 -23.54 8.25
CA SER A 138 -11.20 -23.43 9.71
C SER A 138 -11.85 -24.65 10.34
N GLU A 139 -11.56 -24.91 11.60
CA GLU A 139 -12.25 -25.91 12.40
C GLU A 139 -13.25 -25.22 13.34
N ILE A 140 -14.52 -25.64 13.32
CA ILE A 140 -15.54 -25.17 14.23
C ILE A 140 -15.79 -26.23 15.28
N GLY A 141 -15.49 -25.88 16.54
CA GLY A 141 -15.72 -26.76 17.68
C GLY A 141 -17.18 -27.12 17.88
N TRP A 142 -17.41 -28.28 18.51
CA TRP A 142 -18.72 -28.66 19.02
C TRP A 142 -19.12 -27.76 20.21
N PRO A 143 -20.38 -27.32 20.34
CA PRO A 143 -21.53 -27.57 19.45
C PRO A 143 -21.73 -26.52 18.36
N MET A 144 -20.79 -25.56 18.20
CA MET A 144 -20.92 -24.43 17.26
C MET A 144 -20.95 -24.89 15.79
N ASN A 145 -20.49 -26.11 15.48
CA ASN A 145 -20.57 -26.69 14.15
C ASN A 145 -22.01 -26.84 13.62
N LEU A 146 -23.04 -26.80 14.47
CA LEU A 146 -24.45 -26.63 14.06
C LEU A 146 -24.69 -25.37 13.22
N MET A 147 -23.93 -24.29 13.51
CA MET A 147 -24.07 -23.00 12.84
C MET A 147 -23.21 -22.91 11.57
N SER A 148 -22.44 -23.95 11.25
CA SER A 148 -21.49 -23.93 10.14
C SER A 148 -22.10 -23.53 8.79
N PHE A 149 -23.34 -23.92 8.53
CA PHE A 149 -24.07 -23.55 7.30
C PHE A 149 -24.32 -22.03 7.23
N ILE A 150 -24.74 -21.42 8.34
CA ILE A 150 -24.98 -19.98 8.43
C ILE A 150 -23.67 -19.23 8.27
N PHE A 151 -22.61 -19.65 8.98
CA PHE A 151 -21.27 -19.07 8.88
C PHE A 151 -20.73 -19.16 7.45
N LYS A 152 -20.83 -20.32 6.79
CA LYS A 152 -20.44 -20.48 5.38
C LYS A 152 -21.17 -19.52 4.46
N SER A 153 -22.45 -19.34 4.63
CA SER A 153 -23.27 -18.43 3.79
C SER A 153 -22.87 -16.97 3.99
N SER A 154 -22.69 -16.53 5.24
CA SER A 154 -22.25 -15.17 5.56
C SER A 154 -20.83 -14.91 5.04
N MET A 155 -19.89 -15.80 5.35
CA MET A 155 -18.49 -15.69 4.95
C MET A 155 -18.33 -15.60 3.42
N LYS A 156 -19.07 -16.44 2.65
CA LYS A 156 -19.06 -16.36 1.19
C LYS A 156 -19.55 -15.02 0.65
N LYS A 157 -20.50 -14.36 1.32
CA LYS A 157 -20.93 -13.01 0.94
C LYS A 157 -19.81 -12.00 1.17
N ASP A 158 -19.14 -12.09 2.30
CA ASP A 158 -18.03 -11.21 2.65
C ASP A 158 -16.84 -11.39 1.70
N MET A 159 -16.46 -12.64 1.42
CA MET A 159 -15.43 -12.94 0.44
C MET A 159 -15.75 -12.37 -0.94
N LYS A 160 -17.02 -12.40 -1.39
CA LYS A 160 -17.45 -11.76 -2.64
C LYS A 160 -17.25 -10.24 -2.61
N VAL A 161 -17.58 -9.59 -1.49
CA VAL A 161 -17.36 -8.15 -1.30
C VAL A 161 -15.88 -7.85 -1.35
N GLY A 162 -15.05 -8.60 -0.62
CA GLY A 162 -13.59 -8.43 -0.64
C GLY A 162 -12.99 -8.58 -2.04
N ILE A 163 -13.38 -9.63 -2.78
CA ILE A 163 -12.94 -9.82 -4.18
C ILE A 163 -13.40 -8.64 -5.06
N SER A 164 -14.62 -8.12 -4.86
CA SER A 164 -15.11 -6.96 -5.60
C SER A 164 -14.28 -5.71 -5.31
N ASN A 165 -13.91 -5.49 -4.04
CA ASN A 165 -13.07 -4.36 -3.63
C ASN A 165 -11.66 -4.48 -4.25
N ILE A 166 -11.05 -5.67 -4.16
CA ILE A 166 -9.74 -5.98 -4.78
C ILE A 166 -9.81 -5.74 -6.30
N SER A 167 -10.85 -6.24 -6.96
CA SER A 167 -11.04 -6.06 -8.41
C SER A 167 -11.15 -4.58 -8.78
N LYS A 168 -11.92 -3.80 -8.01
CA LYS A 168 -12.06 -2.36 -8.26
C LYS A 168 -10.72 -1.65 -8.18
N ILE A 169 -9.96 -1.86 -7.11
CA ILE A 169 -8.64 -1.22 -6.90
C ILE A 169 -7.65 -1.65 -7.99
N ALA A 170 -7.53 -2.95 -8.24
CA ALA A 170 -6.63 -3.48 -9.26
C ALA A 170 -6.94 -2.93 -10.67
N ASN A 171 -8.23 -2.84 -11.01
CA ASN A 171 -8.68 -2.30 -12.29
C ASN A 171 -8.39 -0.80 -12.43
N GLU A 172 -8.58 -0.05 -11.36
CA GLU A 172 -8.29 1.39 -11.31
C GLU A 172 -6.80 1.64 -11.48
N ARG A 173 -5.94 0.95 -10.72
CA ARG A 173 -4.49 0.99 -10.84
C ARG A 173 -4.01 0.67 -12.25
N TRP A 174 -4.56 -0.41 -12.85
CA TRP A 174 -4.15 -0.85 -14.19
C TRP A 174 -4.57 0.11 -15.30
N LYS A 175 -5.84 0.60 -15.27
CA LYS A 175 -6.43 1.38 -16.36
C LYS A 175 -6.09 2.87 -16.30
N THR A 176 -5.98 3.42 -15.10
CA THR A 176 -5.88 4.89 -14.92
C THR A 176 -4.56 5.32 -14.31
N GLY A 177 -3.75 4.40 -13.77
CA GLY A 177 -2.57 4.74 -13.02
C GLY A 177 -2.85 5.43 -11.68
N LEU A 178 -4.08 5.29 -11.15
CA LEU A 178 -4.48 5.90 -9.87
C LEU A 178 -4.07 5.00 -8.70
N TYR A 179 -3.24 5.53 -7.82
CA TYR A 179 -2.74 4.87 -6.61
C TYR A 179 -2.95 5.79 -5.41
N ASP A 180 -3.77 5.36 -4.46
CA ASP A 180 -4.04 6.06 -3.20
C ASP A 180 -4.40 7.57 -3.35
N GLY A 181 -5.15 7.88 -4.41
CA GLY A 181 -5.58 9.23 -4.73
C GLY A 181 -4.62 10.01 -5.65
N TYR A 182 -3.45 9.44 -5.98
CA TYR A 182 -2.47 10.05 -6.88
C TYR A 182 -2.46 9.36 -8.23
N THR A 183 -2.52 10.14 -9.31
CA THR A 183 -2.33 9.62 -10.67
C THR A 183 -0.85 9.65 -11.00
N VAL A 184 -0.28 8.48 -11.29
CA VAL A 184 1.11 8.35 -11.75
C VAL A 184 1.13 8.46 -13.27
N ASN A 185 1.74 9.52 -13.78
CA ASN A 185 1.90 9.77 -15.20
C ASN A 185 3.29 9.34 -15.67
N GLN A 186 3.36 8.80 -16.88
CA GLN A 186 4.64 8.53 -17.53
C GLN A 186 4.90 9.60 -18.58
N GLU A 187 6.06 10.24 -18.50
CA GLU A 187 6.48 11.34 -19.37
C GLU A 187 7.89 11.09 -19.89
N ILE A 188 8.34 11.89 -20.87
CA ILE A 188 9.74 12.02 -21.28
C ILE A 188 10.18 13.39 -20.81
N ARG A 189 11.27 13.44 -20.05
CA ARG A 189 11.91 14.71 -19.66
C ARG A 189 13.19 14.91 -20.46
N GLU A 190 13.41 16.14 -20.87
CA GLU A 190 14.68 16.56 -21.49
C GLU A 190 15.79 16.60 -20.43
N SER A 191 17.04 16.62 -20.90
CA SER A 191 18.21 16.75 -20.03
C SER A 191 18.16 18.05 -19.23
N ILE A 192 18.48 17.99 -17.94
CA ILE A 192 18.48 19.14 -17.02
C ILE A 192 19.81 19.21 -16.29
N ASN A 193 20.45 20.39 -16.36
CA ASN A 193 21.66 20.67 -15.59
C ASN A 193 21.32 21.37 -14.29
N TYR A 194 21.93 20.94 -13.19
CA TYR A 194 21.74 21.51 -11.87
C TYR A 194 23.06 21.98 -11.27
N VAL A 195 22.96 23.08 -10.52
CA VAL A 195 23.95 23.44 -9.49
C VAL A 195 23.43 22.89 -8.17
N ILE A 196 24.27 22.17 -7.42
CA ILE A 196 23.85 21.43 -6.24
C ILE A 196 24.68 21.75 -4.99
N SER A 197 24.04 21.59 -3.84
CA SER A 197 24.68 21.44 -2.52
C SER A 197 24.22 20.10 -1.95
N ARG A 198 25.12 19.10 -1.87
CA ARG A 198 24.80 17.71 -1.48
C ARG A 198 25.46 17.36 -0.16
N ASP A 199 24.72 16.64 0.70
CA ASP A 199 25.23 16.08 1.96
C ASP A 199 24.37 14.89 2.39
N VAL A 200 24.88 14.12 3.36
CA VAL A 200 24.14 13.05 4.04
C VAL A 200 23.62 13.62 5.36
N VAL A 201 22.29 13.67 5.49
CA VAL A 201 21.63 14.30 6.63
C VAL A 201 20.62 13.35 7.31
N PRO A 202 20.34 13.48 8.60
CA PRO A 202 19.21 12.78 9.23
C PRO A 202 17.88 13.12 8.54
N PHE A 203 16.96 12.14 8.43
CA PHE A 203 15.65 12.37 7.79
C PHE A 203 14.94 13.61 8.34
N GLU A 204 14.93 13.77 9.66
CA GLU A 204 14.30 14.91 10.33
C GLU A 204 14.93 16.28 10.02
N GLN A 205 16.14 16.30 9.46
CA GLN A 205 16.85 17.51 9.09
C GLN A 205 16.80 17.84 7.59
N SER A 206 16.18 17.01 6.77
CA SER A 206 16.13 17.15 5.31
C SER A 206 15.56 18.49 4.88
N ASP A 207 14.44 18.90 5.44
CA ASP A 207 13.81 20.20 5.17
C ASP A 207 14.68 21.38 5.57
N LYS A 208 15.29 21.31 6.75
CA LYS A 208 16.22 22.34 7.23
C LYS A 208 17.45 22.44 6.33
N PHE A 209 18.00 21.31 5.91
CA PHE A 209 19.14 21.27 4.99
C PHE A 209 18.77 21.93 3.65
N TYR A 210 17.63 21.56 3.06
CA TYR A 210 17.17 22.16 1.82
C TYR A 210 17.03 23.68 1.94
N THR A 211 16.32 24.17 2.96
CA THR A 211 16.07 25.61 3.16
C THR A 211 17.32 26.41 3.43
N GLN A 212 18.25 25.87 4.22
CA GLN A 212 19.51 26.56 4.56
C GLN A 212 20.46 26.67 3.36
N ASN A 213 20.42 25.71 2.42
CA ASN A 213 21.30 25.69 1.25
C ASN A 213 20.74 26.44 0.03
N LEU A 214 19.43 26.63 -0.04
CA LEU A 214 18.78 27.24 -1.21
C LEU A 214 19.28 28.66 -1.49
N GLN A 215 19.24 29.55 -0.50
CA GLN A 215 19.66 30.95 -0.67
C GLN A 215 21.17 31.10 -0.96
N PRO A 216 22.08 30.41 -0.24
CA PRO A 216 23.51 30.44 -0.59
C PRO A 216 23.78 29.95 -2.01
N LEU A 217 23.11 28.89 -2.45
CA LEU A 217 23.28 28.33 -3.79
C LEU A 217 22.79 29.31 -4.87
N PHE A 218 21.63 29.95 -4.64
CA PHE A 218 21.11 31.01 -5.50
C PHE A 218 22.09 32.16 -5.68
N LEU A 219 22.67 32.66 -4.57
CA LEU A 219 23.66 33.76 -4.62
C LEU A 219 24.92 33.38 -5.39
N LYS A 220 25.40 32.15 -5.30
CA LYS A 220 26.54 31.66 -6.08
C LYS A 220 26.24 31.67 -7.59
N ILE A 221 25.05 31.18 -7.99
CA ILE A 221 24.58 31.18 -9.39
C ILE A 221 24.51 32.63 -9.91
N GLN A 222 23.90 33.52 -9.13
CA GLN A 222 23.78 34.95 -9.49
C GLN A 222 25.14 35.61 -9.66
N LYS A 223 26.09 35.37 -8.70
CA LYS A 223 27.48 35.90 -8.79
C LYS A 223 28.22 35.38 -10.02
N ALA A 224 27.97 34.14 -10.41
CA ALA A 224 28.56 33.54 -11.61
C ALA A 224 27.90 34.04 -12.91
N GLY A 225 26.81 34.80 -12.85
CA GLY A 225 26.08 35.29 -14.03
C GLY A 225 25.38 34.21 -14.82
N VAL A 226 25.13 33.06 -14.20
CA VAL A 226 24.48 31.89 -14.84
C VAL A 226 22.98 32.06 -14.81
N LYS A 227 22.31 31.72 -15.89
CA LYS A 227 20.85 31.79 -16.01
C LYS A 227 20.20 30.53 -15.46
N MET A 228 19.21 30.69 -14.59
CA MET A 228 18.44 29.57 -14.07
C MET A 228 17.49 29.03 -15.13
N GLY A 229 17.34 27.70 -15.18
CA GLY A 229 16.54 26.97 -16.16
C GLY A 229 15.18 26.50 -15.65
N GLY A 230 14.81 26.78 -14.37
CA GLY A 230 13.54 26.32 -13.81
C GLY A 230 13.40 26.52 -12.31
N LYS A 231 12.55 25.71 -11.69
CA LYS A 231 12.26 25.75 -10.25
C LYS A 231 13.29 24.93 -9.46
N SER A 232 13.54 25.34 -8.21
CA SER A 232 14.43 24.60 -7.32
C SER A 232 13.85 23.24 -6.95
N SER A 233 14.76 22.30 -6.67
CA SER A 233 14.43 20.90 -6.41
C SER A 233 15.24 20.34 -5.25
N ALA A 234 14.73 19.29 -4.60
CA ALA A 234 15.54 18.36 -3.84
C ALA A 234 15.85 17.14 -4.74
N LEU A 235 17.09 16.71 -4.73
CA LEU A 235 17.55 15.46 -5.38
C LEU A 235 17.88 14.47 -4.28
N VAL A 236 17.27 13.29 -4.28
CA VAL A 236 17.50 12.24 -3.29
C VAL A 236 18.22 11.07 -3.94
N TYR A 237 19.41 10.78 -3.47
CA TYR A 237 20.30 9.75 -4.04
C TYR A 237 20.20 8.42 -3.28
N ASN A 238 19.90 8.47 -1.97
CA ASN A 238 19.77 7.25 -1.18
C ASN A 238 18.97 7.50 0.10
N TYR A 239 18.13 6.51 0.45
CA TYR A 239 17.43 6.42 1.74
C TYR A 239 18.09 5.34 2.59
N ASP A 240 18.82 5.72 3.63
CA ASP A 240 19.41 4.78 4.59
C ASP A 240 18.51 4.67 5.84
N PHE A 241 17.54 3.77 5.77
CA PHE A 241 16.61 3.52 6.87
C PHE A 241 17.27 2.91 8.11
N ALA A 242 18.39 2.20 7.94
CA ALA A 242 19.10 1.60 9.07
C ALA A 242 19.79 2.64 9.94
N ASN A 243 20.33 3.69 9.32
CA ASN A 243 21.01 4.80 9.99
C ASN A 243 20.13 6.05 10.12
N ASN A 244 18.90 6.01 9.65
CA ASN A 244 17.96 7.13 9.64
C ASN A 244 18.53 8.38 8.94
N THR A 245 19.21 8.18 7.79
CA THR A 245 19.85 9.26 7.02
C THR A 245 19.42 9.25 5.55
N LEU A 246 19.55 10.42 4.94
CA LEU A 246 19.20 10.72 3.56
C LEU A 246 20.41 11.35 2.87
N ASP A 247 20.89 10.75 1.78
CA ASP A 247 21.85 11.39 0.87
C ASP A 247 21.05 12.24 -0.11
N MET A 248 21.13 13.56 0.03
CA MET A 248 20.31 14.49 -0.75
C MET A 248 21.07 15.74 -1.18
N ALA A 249 20.54 16.43 -2.18
CA ALA A 249 21.01 17.74 -2.58
C ALA A 249 19.87 18.75 -2.65
N THR A 250 20.18 20.00 -2.25
CA THR A 250 19.45 21.17 -2.72
C THR A 250 19.94 21.50 -4.12
N ALA A 251 19.05 21.64 -5.09
CA ALA A 251 19.39 21.78 -6.50
C ALA A 251 18.65 22.97 -7.14
N ILE A 252 19.35 23.73 -7.97
CA ILE A 252 18.78 24.80 -8.78
C ILE A 252 19.14 24.51 -10.24
N PRO A 253 18.14 24.36 -11.14
CA PRO A 253 18.41 24.09 -12.54
C PRO A 253 19.00 25.34 -13.24
N ILE A 254 19.92 25.08 -14.17
CA ILE A 254 20.61 26.10 -14.99
C ILE A 254 20.48 25.76 -16.47
N GLU A 255 20.45 26.77 -17.33
CA GLU A 255 20.32 26.56 -18.79
C GLU A 255 21.57 25.91 -19.40
N GLU A 256 22.75 26.29 -18.96
CA GLU A 256 24.03 25.77 -19.45
C GLU A 256 24.86 25.23 -18.29
N LEU A 257 25.49 24.06 -18.48
CA LEU A 257 26.36 23.46 -17.46
C LEU A 257 27.61 24.30 -17.26
N VAL A 258 27.77 24.88 -16.08
CA VAL A 258 28.92 25.72 -15.71
C VAL A 258 29.43 25.30 -14.33
N ALA A 259 30.74 25.16 -14.19
CA ALA A 259 31.34 24.94 -12.89
C ALA A 259 31.29 26.22 -12.05
N ILE A 260 30.70 26.13 -10.85
CA ILE A 260 30.57 27.22 -9.90
C ILE A 260 31.39 26.91 -8.65
N GLU A 261 32.27 27.83 -8.26
CA GLU A 261 33.15 27.65 -7.10
C GLU A 261 32.36 27.40 -5.81
N GLY A 262 32.67 26.33 -5.11
CA GLY A 262 32.02 25.95 -3.85
C GLY A 262 30.58 25.40 -4.01
N ALA A 263 30.23 24.95 -5.21
CA ALA A 263 29.01 24.20 -5.47
C ALA A 263 29.32 22.97 -6.36
N GLY A 264 28.52 21.92 -6.22
CA GLY A 264 28.55 20.78 -7.14
C GLY A 264 27.70 21.03 -8.38
N SER A 265 27.83 20.16 -9.36
CA SER A 265 26.95 20.12 -10.53
C SER A 265 26.44 18.70 -10.75
N GLU A 266 25.23 18.59 -11.29
CA GLU A 266 24.57 17.33 -11.65
C GLU A 266 23.86 17.51 -12.97
N THR A 267 23.91 16.51 -13.84
CA THR A 267 23.12 16.47 -15.07
C THR A 267 22.22 15.25 -15.03
N LEU A 268 20.92 15.46 -15.06
CA LEU A 268 19.96 14.39 -15.28
C LEU A 268 19.70 14.31 -16.77
N GLU A 269 20.08 13.18 -17.37
CA GLU A 269 19.95 12.96 -18.80
C GLU A 269 18.49 12.85 -19.24
N GLN A 270 18.23 13.07 -20.53
CA GLN A 270 16.91 12.82 -21.10
C GLN A 270 16.47 11.38 -20.86
N GLY A 271 15.27 11.21 -20.33
CA GLY A 271 14.78 9.87 -20.02
C GLY A 271 13.26 9.80 -19.80
N LYS A 272 12.79 8.57 -19.70
CA LYS A 272 11.40 8.30 -19.25
C LYS A 272 11.32 8.50 -17.75
N VAL A 273 10.27 9.19 -17.32
CA VAL A 273 10.03 9.45 -15.90
C VAL A 273 8.61 9.07 -15.50
N LEU A 274 8.43 8.75 -14.23
CA LEU A 274 7.13 8.73 -13.56
C LEU A 274 6.98 10.03 -12.79
N VAL A 275 5.81 10.65 -12.89
CA VAL A 275 5.51 11.93 -12.26
C VAL A 275 4.20 11.85 -11.50
N VAL A 276 4.21 12.33 -10.26
CA VAL A 276 3.03 12.59 -9.45
C VAL A 276 2.99 14.06 -9.08
N ASP A 277 1.86 14.72 -9.34
CA ASP A 277 1.57 16.06 -8.86
C ASP A 277 1.00 15.96 -7.43
N TYR A 278 1.79 16.42 -6.46
CA TYR A 278 1.41 16.49 -5.06
C TYR A 278 1.02 17.92 -4.70
N TYR A 279 -0.17 18.08 -4.11
CA TYR A 279 -0.66 19.36 -3.58
C TYR A 279 -0.67 19.31 -2.06
N GLY A 280 0.09 20.20 -1.41
CA GLY A 280 0.21 20.25 0.04
C GLY A 280 1.56 20.77 0.50
N ASP A 281 1.75 20.75 1.83
CA ASP A 281 3.06 21.03 2.41
C ASP A 281 4.08 19.97 1.93
N ARG A 282 5.28 20.41 1.53
CA ARG A 282 6.33 19.52 0.98
C ARG A 282 6.76 18.39 1.93
N LEU A 283 6.52 18.53 3.24
CA LEU A 283 6.75 17.45 4.21
C LEU A 283 5.75 16.29 4.08
N GLY A 284 4.67 16.47 3.31
CA GLY A 284 3.62 15.48 3.08
C GLY A 284 3.80 14.61 1.83
N THR A 285 4.90 14.72 1.08
CA THR A 285 5.14 14.02 -0.20
C THR A 285 5.22 12.48 -0.10
N THR A 286 5.39 11.94 1.10
CA THR A 286 5.57 10.48 1.34
C THR A 286 4.53 9.61 0.64
N GLN A 287 3.26 10.01 0.63
CA GLN A 287 2.20 9.23 -0.01
C GLN A 287 2.31 9.25 -1.55
N ALA A 288 2.80 10.34 -2.13
CA ALA A 288 3.08 10.44 -3.56
C ALA A 288 4.24 9.51 -3.98
N HIS A 289 5.28 9.40 -3.15
CA HIS A 289 6.36 8.43 -3.33
C HIS A 289 5.83 7.00 -3.29
N PHE A 290 5.02 6.64 -2.29
CA PHE A 290 4.43 5.30 -2.21
C PHE A 290 3.53 4.97 -3.41
N ALA A 291 2.82 5.95 -3.97
CA ALA A 291 2.03 5.76 -5.18
C ALA A 291 2.90 5.38 -6.38
N ILE A 292 4.06 6.03 -6.55
CA ILE A 292 5.02 5.70 -7.61
C ILE A 292 5.64 4.32 -7.36
N ASP A 293 6.02 3.99 -6.13
CA ASP A 293 6.60 2.69 -5.77
C ASP A 293 5.62 1.54 -6.06
N ASP A 294 4.36 1.70 -5.69
CA ASP A 294 3.31 0.72 -5.99
C ASP A 294 3.06 0.61 -7.51
N TYR A 295 3.07 1.74 -8.23
CA TYR A 295 2.94 1.75 -9.69
C TYR A 295 4.09 0.98 -10.35
N MET A 296 5.33 1.22 -9.92
CA MET A 296 6.52 0.52 -10.44
C MET A 296 6.43 -0.98 -10.12
N ARG A 297 6.06 -1.34 -8.90
CA ARG A 297 5.90 -2.75 -8.48
C ARG A 297 4.86 -3.47 -9.34
N ASP A 298 3.72 -2.84 -9.60
CA ASP A 298 2.66 -3.40 -10.42
C ASP A 298 3.05 -3.59 -11.89
N ARG A 299 4.02 -2.82 -12.39
CA ARG A 299 4.47 -2.86 -13.79
C ARG A 299 5.85 -3.47 -13.99
N GLY A 300 6.52 -3.88 -12.91
CA GLY A 300 7.89 -4.42 -12.95
C GLY A 300 8.91 -3.40 -13.45
N LEU A 301 8.71 -2.12 -13.08
CA LEU A 301 9.60 -1.03 -13.43
C LEU A 301 10.60 -0.78 -12.28
N PHE A 302 11.74 -0.23 -12.62
CA PHE A 302 12.79 0.18 -11.69
C PHE A 302 13.17 1.62 -11.96
N ASN A 303 13.55 2.35 -10.92
CA ASN A 303 14.05 3.71 -11.07
C ASN A 303 15.56 3.79 -10.96
N GLU A 304 16.10 4.83 -11.55
CA GLU A 304 17.44 5.33 -11.29
C GLU A 304 17.40 6.45 -10.26
N TYR A 305 18.51 6.69 -9.59
CA TYR A 305 18.67 7.81 -8.68
C TYR A 305 19.41 8.97 -9.37
N PRO A 306 19.17 10.20 -8.96
CA PRO A 306 18.34 10.63 -7.85
C PRO A 306 16.83 10.65 -8.16
N VAL A 307 16.02 10.47 -7.12
CA VAL A 307 14.60 10.86 -7.12
C VAL A 307 14.54 12.40 -7.01
N VAL A 308 13.61 13.02 -7.72
CA VAL A 308 13.48 14.49 -7.77
C VAL A 308 12.17 14.94 -7.14
N GLU A 309 12.25 15.87 -6.20
CA GLU A 309 11.10 16.68 -5.78
C GLU A 309 11.26 18.10 -6.32
N GLU A 310 10.49 18.46 -7.34
CA GLU A 310 10.51 19.79 -7.97
C GLU A 310 9.44 20.68 -7.36
N TYR A 311 9.84 21.77 -6.71
CA TYR A 311 8.94 22.69 -5.99
C TYR A 311 8.40 23.78 -6.91
N ILE A 312 7.24 23.53 -7.51
CA ILE A 312 6.66 24.39 -8.55
C ILE A 312 6.09 25.68 -7.95
N THR A 313 5.36 25.56 -6.83
CA THR A 313 4.75 26.73 -6.18
C THR A 313 5.71 27.36 -5.19
N ASP A 314 5.89 28.68 -5.32
CA ASP A 314 6.67 29.47 -4.38
C ASP A 314 5.79 29.86 -3.17
N PRO A 315 6.16 29.44 -1.91
CA PRO A 315 5.41 29.81 -0.71
C PRO A 315 5.38 31.32 -0.42
N THR A 316 6.22 32.09 -1.08
CA THR A 316 6.18 33.57 -0.94
C THR A 316 5.05 34.20 -1.77
N GLU A 317 4.66 33.55 -2.87
CA GLU A 317 3.59 33.97 -3.79
C GLU A 317 2.22 33.37 -3.42
N GLU A 318 2.16 32.07 -3.10
CA GLU A 318 0.94 31.39 -2.64
C GLU A 318 1.01 31.11 -1.13
N LYS A 319 0.05 31.65 -0.38
CA LYS A 319 0.03 31.55 1.10
C LYS A 319 -0.76 30.34 1.62
N ASP A 320 -1.55 29.71 0.76
CA ASP A 320 -2.33 28.54 1.11
C ASP A 320 -1.52 27.27 0.83
N PRO A 321 -1.03 26.54 1.87
CA PRO A 321 -0.22 25.35 1.66
C PRO A 321 -0.94 24.25 0.88
N SER A 322 -2.28 24.19 0.94
CA SER A 322 -3.05 23.19 0.20
C SER A 322 -2.95 23.32 -1.32
N LYS A 323 -2.44 24.46 -1.82
CA LYS A 323 -2.24 24.75 -3.24
C LYS A 323 -0.79 24.64 -3.69
N TRP A 324 0.13 24.37 -2.77
CA TRP A 324 1.53 24.21 -3.15
C TRP A 324 1.72 22.92 -3.95
N LEU A 325 2.19 23.09 -5.18
CA LEU A 325 2.47 21.97 -6.08
C LEU A 325 3.93 21.56 -5.95
N THR A 326 4.15 20.30 -5.59
CA THR A 326 5.43 19.60 -5.72
C THR A 326 5.26 18.48 -6.74
N LYS A 327 6.17 18.39 -7.73
CA LYS A 327 6.24 17.25 -8.64
C LYS A 327 7.23 16.23 -8.05
N VAL A 328 6.75 15.03 -7.76
CA VAL A 328 7.60 13.89 -7.39
C VAL A 328 7.91 13.12 -8.67
N ILE A 329 9.20 12.95 -8.97
CA ILE A 329 9.68 12.50 -10.28
C ILE A 329 10.72 11.39 -10.10
N TYR A 330 10.46 10.24 -10.72
CA TYR A 330 11.35 9.08 -10.72
C TYR A 330 11.81 8.79 -12.15
N TYR A 331 13.10 8.86 -12.41
CA TYR A 331 13.69 8.42 -13.67
C TYR A 331 13.66 6.90 -13.75
N LEU A 332 13.23 6.36 -14.88
CA LEU A 332 13.14 4.92 -15.08
C LEU A 332 14.44 4.36 -15.64
N SER A 333 14.89 3.24 -15.08
CA SER A 333 15.99 2.44 -15.66
C SER A 333 15.57 1.90 -17.02
N GLU A 334 16.53 1.83 -17.96
CA GLU A 334 16.32 1.25 -19.29
C GLU A 334 16.09 -0.29 -19.27
#